data_285551c378bdf08ae8b1605dd8392fce
#
_entry.id   285551c378bdf08ae8b1605dd8392fce
#
_cell.length_a   1.000
_cell.length_b   1.000
_cell.length_c   1.000
_cell.angle_alpha   90.00
_cell.angle_beta   90.00
_cell.angle_gamma   90.00
#
_symmetry.space_group_name_H-M   'P 1'
#
loop_
_entity.id
_entity.type
_entity.pdbx_description
1 polymer ?
#
loop_
_entity_poly.entity_id
_entity_poly.type
_entity_poly.pdbx_seq_one_letter_code
_entity_poly.pdbx_strand_id
1 'polypeptide(L)'
;MRTLLALATLALATSATAAPAEYRFDKVHSQIHASVKHLGFSSSTARFHIKDGVLTLDPADPASGKVDVTIDATSIDLGDATWKEHLSGEKWFGFAQFPEMRFVSTKVEKGAGNALTVHGELTLKGVTKPVTLNATLNQAAEHPFSKKPAVGFSATTSFKRSDFGMAEYVPAVGDEVMVRIEIEASAS
;
A
#
# COMPACT_ATOMS: atom_id res chain seq x y z
N MET A 1 -43.56 54.87 -19.07
CA MET A 1 -42.84 54.05 -18.11
C MET A 1 -42.57 52.70 -18.76
N ARG A 2 -41.30 52.44 -19.12
CA ARG A 2 -40.85 51.16 -19.71
C ARG A 2 -40.08 50.40 -18.64
N THR A 3 -40.68 49.29 -18.16
CA THR A 3 -40.06 48.39 -17.16
C THR A 3 -39.12 47.46 -17.90
N LEU A 4 -37.81 47.54 -17.64
CA LEU A 4 -36.80 46.59 -18.08
C LEU A 4 -36.78 45.40 -17.11
N LEU A 5 -37.18 44.22 -17.58
CA LEU A 5 -36.96 42.96 -16.86
C LEU A 5 -35.50 42.52 -17.14
N ALA A 6 -34.68 42.49 -16.09
CA ALA A 6 -33.37 41.92 -16.14
C ALA A 6 -33.46 40.39 -15.89
N LEU A 7 -33.16 39.58 -16.92
CA LEU A 7 -33.03 38.14 -16.79
C LEU A 7 -31.62 37.83 -16.18
N ALA A 8 -31.60 37.40 -14.94
CA ALA A 8 -30.36 36.88 -14.32
C ALA A 8 -30.16 35.42 -14.76
N THR A 9 -29.20 35.19 -15.62
CA THR A 9 -28.73 33.82 -15.98
C THR A 9 -27.89 33.26 -14.88
N LEU A 10 -28.41 32.26 -14.15
CA LEU A 10 -27.68 31.48 -13.15
C LEU A 10 -26.79 30.48 -13.89
N ALA A 11 -25.47 30.74 -13.96
CA ALA A 11 -24.48 29.81 -14.49
C ALA A 11 -24.29 28.68 -13.49
N LEU A 12 -24.81 27.49 -13.78
CA LEU A 12 -24.43 26.26 -13.05
C LEU A 12 -22.97 25.95 -13.37
N ALA A 13 -22.10 26.15 -12.40
CA ALA A 13 -20.73 25.62 -12.46
C ALA A 13 -20.80 24.09 -12.33
N THR A 14 -20.64 23.37 -13.44
CA THR A 14 -20.42 21.94 -13.42
C THR A 14 -19.01 21.70 -12.87
N SER A 15 -18.92 21.14 -11.64
CA SER A 15 -17.66 20.65 -11.11
C SER A 15 -17.17 19.54 -12.03
N ALA A 16 -16.15 19.83 -12.83
CA ALA A 16 -15.45 18.79 -13.58
C ALA A 16 -14.80 17.86 -12.56
N THR A 17 -15.28 16.62 -12.44
CA THR A 17 -14.55 15.56 -11.75
C THR A 17 -13.24 15.35 -12.51
N ALA A 18 -12.12 15.55 -11.83
CA ALA A 18 -10.82 15.24 -12.43
C ALA A 18 -10.79 13.73 -12.75
N ALA A 19 -10.32 13.37 -13.94
CA ALA A 19 -10.15 11.95 -14.29
C ALA A 19 -9.09 11.32 -13.36
N PRO A 20 -9.24 10.02 -13.00
CA PRO A 20 -8.23 9.32 -12.24
C PRO A 20 -6.85 9.45 -12.90
N ALA A 21 -5.83 9.80 -12.13
CA ALA A 21 -4.46 9.94 -12.61
C ALA A 21 -3.61 8.76 -12.12
N GLU A 22 -2.56 8.45 -12.88
CA GLU A 22 -1.54 7.49 -12.45
C GLU A 22 -0.48 8.19 -11.59
N TYR A 23 -0.17 7.57 -10.46
CA TYR A 23 0.87 7.97 -9.53
C TYR A 23 1.93 6.89 -9.47
N ARG A 24 3.20 7.30 -9.46
CA ARG A 24 4.36 6.44 -9.26
C ARG A 24 4.87 6.57 -7.83
N PHE A 25 5.17 5.43 -7.22
CA PHE A 25 5.69 5.38 -5.85
C PHE A 25 7.06 6.04 -5.75
N ASP A 26 7.22 6.89 -4.75
CA ASP A 26 8.55 7.32 -4.31
C ASP A 26 9.19 6.17 -3.51
N LYS A 27 10.16 5.49 -4.13
CA LYS A 27 10.81 4.32 -3.55
C LYS A 27 11.74 4.66 -2.37
N VAL A 28 12.12 5.92 -2.24
CA VAL A 28 12.99 6.39 -1.15
C VAL A 28 12.18 6.67 0.11
N HIS A 29 11.02 7.33 -0.04
CA HIS A 29 10.18 7.75 1.08
C HIS A 29 9.05 6.76 1.39
N SER A 30 8.81 5.76 0.52
CA SER A 30 7.86 4.68 0.80
C SER A 30 8.51 3.57 1.63
N GLN A 31 7.79 3.06 2.64
CA GLN A 31 8.31 2.08 3.60
C GLN A 31 7.28 0.99 3.88
N ILE A 32 7.73 -0.26 3.89
CA ILE A 32 6.93 -1.43 4.28
C ILE A 32 7.67 -2.14 5.40
N HIS A 33 7.04 -2.18 6.57
CA HIS A 33 7.57 -2.87 7.75
C HIS A 33 6.68 -4.05 8.10
N ALA A 34 7.28 -5.23 8.25
CA ALA A 34 6.61 -6.44 8.70
C ALA A 34 7.19 -6.86 10.05
N SER A 35 6.33 -7.20 11.00
CA SER A 35 6.73 -7.57 12.37
C SER A 35 6.09 -8.88 12.79
N VAL A 36 6.85 -9.73 13.46
CA VAL A 36 6.42 -11.03 14.00
C VAL A 36 6.91 -11.20 15.43
N LYS A 37 6.09 -11.84 16.29
CA LYS A 37 6.50 -12.18 17.66
C LYS A 37 7.59 -13.24 17.64
N HIS A 38 8.65 -13.04 18.44
CA HIS A 38 9.78 -13.96 18.53
C HIS A 38 9.91 -14.51 19.94
N LEU A 39 9.58 -15.80 20.10
CA LEU A 39 9.71 -16.59 21.34
C LEU A 39 9.06 -15.97 22.58
N GLY A 40 8.14 -15.04 22.42
CA GLY A 40 7.52 -14.29 23.51
C GLY A 40 8.40 -13.18 24.13
N PHE A 41 9.67 -13.09 23.75
CA PHE A 41 10.60 -12.09 24.32
C PHE A 41 10.58 -10.74 23.61
N SER A 42 10.35 -10.76 22.28
CA SER A 42 10.42 -9.54 21.47
C SER A 42 9.53 -9.63 20.22
N SER A 43 9.56 -8.59 19.40
CA SER A 43 9.05 -8.62 18.04
C SER A 43 10.22 -8.35 17.09
N SER A 44 10.40 -9.23 16.11
CA SER A 44 11.34 -9.01 15.02
C SER A 44 10.67 -8.21 13.93
N THR A 45 11.31 -7.16 13.44
CA THR A 45 10.78 -6.29 12.39
C THR A 45 11.73 -6.27 11.21
N ALA A 46 11.17 -6.48 10.03
CA ALA A 46 11.88 -6.39 8.76
C ALA A 46 11.33 -5.21 7.95
N ARG A 47 12.19 -4.59 7.15
CA ARG A 47 11.81 -3.60 6.13
C ARG A 47 11.92 -4.21 4.74
N PHE A 48 11.00 -3.82 3.84
CA PHE A 48 11.03 -4.18 2.43
C PHE A 48 10.93 -2.93 1.56
N HIS A 49 11.48 -3.02 0.34
CA HIS A 49 11.43 -1.95 -0.64
C HIS A 49 10.43 -2.26 -1.76
N ILE A 50 9.75 -1.23 -2.24
CA ILE A 50 8.93 -1.30 -3.44
C ILE A 50 9.87 -1.45 -4.65
N LYS A 51 9.64 -2.49 -5.45
CA LYS A 51 10.34 -2.71 -6.71
C LYS A 51 9.75 -1.85 -7.83
N ASP A 52 8.44 -1.96 -8.02
CA ASP A 52 7.69 -1.21 -9.02
C ASP A 52 6.20 -1.18 -8.66
N GLY A 53 5.42 -0.37 -9.37
CA GLY A 53 3.98 -0.36 -9.22
C GLY A 53 3.33 0.94 -9.67
N VAL A 54 2.00 0.90 -9.67
CA VAL A 54 1.16 2.03 -10.05
C VAL A 54 0.00 2.15 -9.07
N LEU A 55 -0.31 3.38 -8.71
CA LEU A 55 -1.53 3.77 -8.04
C LEU A 55 -2.35 4.63 -9.00
N THR A 56 -3.53 4.16 -9.40
CA THR A 56 -4.50 4.98 -10.14
C THR A 56 -5.48 5.57 -9.13
N LEU A 57 -5.62 6.88 -9.10
CA LEU A 57 -6.42 7.55 -8.07
C LEU A 57 -7.04 8.85 -8.60
N ASP A 58 -8.31 9.06 -8.28
CA ASP A 58 -8.92 10.37 -8.17
C ASP A 58 -8.96 10.77 -6.68
N PRO A 59 -8.20 11.78 -6.24
CA PRO A 59 -8.24 12.21 -4.83
C PRO A 59 -9.60 12.71 -4.35
N ALA A 60 -10.49 13.12 -5.27
CA ALA A 60 -11.86 13.52 -4.95
C ALA A 60 -12.78 12.31 -4.72
N ASP A 61 -12.45 11.17 -5.35
CA ASP A 61 -13.13 9.88 -5.15
C ASP A 61 -12.11 8.74 -4.90
N PRO A 62 -11.49 8.67 -3.72
CA PRO A 62 -10.50 7.65 -3.41
C PRO A 62 -11.02 6.21 -3.48
N ALA A 63 -12.34 6.00 -3.43
CA ALA A 63 -12.95 4.67 -3.56
C ALA A 63 -12.83 4.10 -4.97
N SER A 64 -12.66 4.94 -6.00
CA SER A 64 -12.38 4.49 -7.37
C SER A 64 -10.92 4.07 -7.58
N GLY A 65 -10.06 4.25 -6.57
CA GLY A 65 -8.63 3.99 -6.63
C GLY A 65 -8.28 2.53 -6.88
N LYS A 66 -7.13 2.31 -7.53
CA LYS A 66 -6.56 0.99 -7.77
C LYS A 66 -5.08 1.01 -7.50
N VAL A 67 -4.57 -0.03 -6.85
CA VAL A 67 -3.15 -0.22 -6.62
C VAL A 67 -2.70 -1.56 -7.15
N ASP A 68 -1.57 -1.57 -7.85
CA ASP A 68 -0.83 -2.76 -8.26
C ASP A 68 0.65 -2.49 -7.94
N VAL A 69 1.19 -3.22 -6.97
CA VAL A 69 2.54 -2.99 -6.46
C VAL A 69 3.31 -4.28 -6.37
N THR A 70 4.55 -4.26 -6.86
CA THR A 70 5.55 -5.31 -6.71
C THR A 70 6.57 -4.89 -5.66
N ILE A 71 6.81 -5.76 -4.71
CA ILE A 71 7.74 -5.57 -3.59
C ILE A 71 8.92 -6.52 -3.81
N ASP A 72 10.14 -6.03 -3.67
CA ASP A 72 11.34 -6.86 -3.73
C ASP A 72 11.47 -7.66 -2.43
N ALA A 73 11.17 -8.97 -2.46
CA ALA A 73 11.29 -9.84 -1.31
C ALA A 73 12.77 -9.97 -0.87
N THR A 74 13.70 -9.87 -1.81
CA THR A 74 15.14 -9.97 -1.54
C THR A 74 15.71 -8.72 -0.87
N SER A 75 14.94 -7.62 -0.87
CA SER A 75 15.32 -6.37 -0.21
C SER A 75 15.15 -6.41 1.30
N ILE A 76 14.67 -7.52 1.87
CA ILE A 76 14.46 -7.67 3.31
C ILE A 76 15.67 -7.19 4.10
N ASP A 77 15.42 -6.28 5.03
CA ASP A 77 16.41 -5.75 5.95
C ASP A 77 15.92 -5.94 7.40
N LEU A 78 16.70 -6.66 8.19
CA LEU A 78 16.48 -6.92 9.61
C LEU A 78 17.64 -6.38 10.45
N GLY A 79 18.57 -5.63 9.82
CA GLY A 79 19.77 -5.12 10.48
C GLY A 79 20.89 -6.16 10.67
N ASP A 80 20.72 -7.39 10.17
CA ASP A 80 21.70 -8.49 10.29
C ASP A 80 21.72 -9.37 9.04
N ALA A 81 22.91 -9.59 8.47
CA ALA A 81 23.10 -10.33 7.23
C ALA A 81 22.82 -11.83 7.40
N THR A 82 23.16 -12.42 8.56
CA THR A 82 22.93 -13.84 8.85
C THR A 82 21.42 -14.14 8.88
N TRP A 83 20.66 -13.22 9.42
CA TRP A 83 19.20 -13.34 9.41
C TRP A 83 18.62 -13.28 8.01
N LYS A 84 19.11 -12.38 7.18
CA LYS A 84 18.70 -12.29 5.78
C LYS A 84 19.00 -13.59 5.04
N GLU A 85 20.18 -14.16 5.21
CA GLU A 85 20.58 -15.44 4.62
C GLU A 85 19.63 -16.56 5.08
N HIS A 86 19.36 -16.66 6.38
CA HIS A 86 18.43 -17.65 6.93
C HIS A 86 17.03 -17.56 6.30
N LEU A 87 16.50 -16.35 6.18
CA LEU A 87 15.17 -16.12 5.61
C LEU A 87 15.12 -16.29 4.08
N SER A 88 16.25 -16.35 3.40
CA SER A 88 16.32 -16.61 1.94
C SER A 88 15.94 -18.04 1.58
N GLY A 89 16.05 -18.99 2.52
CA GLY A 89 15.84 -20.41 2.32
C GLY A 89 14.41 -20.81 1.95
N GLU A 90 14.25 -22.03 1.43
CA GLU A 90 12.97 -22.55 0.92
C GLU A 90 11.86 -22.65 1.98
N LYS A 91 12.19 -22.87 3.24
CA LYS A 91 11.22 -22.91 4.36
C LYS A 91 10.65 -21.53 4.71
N TRP A 92 11.33 -20.46 4.24
CA TRP A 92 10.99 -19.08 4.44
C TRP A 92 10.53 -18.45 3.12
N PHE A 93 11.17 -17.41 2.66
CA PHE A 93 10.76 -16.70 1.44
C PHE A 93 11.10 -17.46 0.15
N GLY A 94 12.18 -18.28 0.13
CA GLY A 94 12.63 -19.00 -1.05
C GLY A 94 13.02 -18.06 -2.19
N PHE A 95 13.90 -17.09 -1.93
CA PHE A 95 14.24 -16.01 -2.87
C PHE A 95 14.70 -16.46 -4.25
N ALA A 96 15.31 -17.65 -4.34
CA ALA A 96 15.72 -18.20 -5.64
C ALA A 96 14.56 -18.46 -6.60
N GLN A 97 13.38 -18.80 -6.07
CA GLN A 97 12.17 -19.08 -6.84
C GLN A 97 11.17 -17.91 -6.77
N PHE A 98 11.14 -17.20 -5.64
CA PHE A 98 10.15 -16.18 -5.33
C PHE A 98 10.82 -14.86 -4.89
N PRO A 99 11.56 -14.17 -5.80
CA PRO A 99 12.26 -12.95 -5.45
C PRO A 99 11.32 -11.74 -5.22
N GLU A 100 10.03 -11.89 -5.51
CA GLU A 100 9.06 -10.80 -5.47
C GLU A 100 7.80 -11.20 -4.71
N MET A 101 7.16 -10.19 -4.12
CA MET A 101 5.80 -10.23 -3.61
C MET A 101 4.96 -9.23 -4.42
N ARG A 102 3.67 -9.47 -4.58
CA ARG A 102 2.78 -8.55 -5.30
C ARG A 102 1.47 -8.36 -4.55
N PHE A 103 0.99 -7.13 -4.49
CA PHE A 103 -0.36 -6.82 -4.01
C PHE A 103 -1.14 -6.11 -5.10
N VAL A 104 -2.36 -6.60 -5.38
CA VAL A 104 -3.29 -6.01 -6.34
C VAL A 104 -4.62 -5.76 -5.64
N SER A 105 -5.07 -4.51 -5.62
CA SER A 105 -6.38 -4.18 -5.06
C SER A 105 -7.52 -4.71 -5.93
N THR A 106 -8.56 -5.23 -5.29
CA THR A 106 -9.79 -5.69 -5.95
C THR A 106 -10.96 -4.75 -5.68
N LYS A 107 -10.95 -4.05 -4.54
CA LYS A 107 -12.00 -3.11 -4.13
C LYS A 107 -11.44 -2.11 -3.13
N VAL A 108 -11.89 -0.87 -3.21
CA VAL A 108 -11.64 0.15 -2.19
C VAL A 108 -12.97 0.64 -1.64
N GLU A 109 -13.09 0.72 -0.33
CA GLU A 109 -14.27 1.24 0.37
C GLU A 109 -13.88 2.47 1.19
N LYS A 110 -14.72 3.48 1.14
CA LYS A 110 -14.53 4.72 1.91
C LYS A 110 -15.08 4.55 3.32
N GLY A 111 -14.27 4.86 4.30
CA GLY A 111 -14.65 4.92 5.72
C GLY A 111 -14.96 6.35 6.18
N ALA A 112 -14.87 6.58 7.46
CA ALA A 112 -15.05 7.90 8.05
C ALA A 112 -13.85 8.81 7.76
N GLY A 113 -14.10 10.05 7.36
CA GLY A 113 -13.03 11.01 7.03
C GLY A 113 -12.18 10.52 5.86
N ASN A 114 -10.89 10.40 6.11
CA ASN A 114 -9.89 9.96 5.12
C ASN A 114 -9.57 8.45 5.22
N ALA A 115 -10.31 7.69 6.02
CA ALA A 115 -10.10 6.25 6.16
C ALA A 115 -10.60 5.50 4.92
N LEU A 116 -9.86 4.46 4.54
CA LEU A 116 -10.15 3.58 3.42
C LEU A 116 -9.95 2.13 3.86
N THR A 117 -10.80 1.23 3.35
CA THR A 117 -10.58 -0.21 3.42
C THR A 117 -10.23 -0.69 2.03
N VAL A 118 -9.00 -1.20 1.84
CA VAL A 118 -8.50 -1.67 0.55
C VAL A 118 -8.45 -3.19 0.58
N HIS A 119 -9.37 -3.83 -0.12
CA HIS A 119 -9.35 -5.28 -0.35
C HIS A 119 -8.46 -5.58 -1.53
N GLY A 120 -7.69 -6.66 -1.46
CA GLY A 120 -6.82 -7.06 -2.54
C GLY A 120 -6.28 -8.47 -2.37
N GLU A 121 -5.46 -8.86 -3.29
CA GLU A 121 -4.78 -10.15 -3.32
C GLU A 121 -3.28 -9.94 -3.11
N LEU A 122 -2.73 -10.59 -2.10
CA LEU A 122 -1.30 -10.66 -1.85
C LEU A 122 -0.76 -11.97 -2.39
N THR A 123 0.20 -11.89 -3.30
CA THR A 123 1.01 -13.03 -3.73
C THR A 123 2.33 -13.00 -2.99
N LEU A 124 2.61 -14.02 -2.21
CA LEU A 124 3.82 -14.19 -1.42
C LEU A 124 4.27 -15.64 -1.53
N LYS A 125 5.54 -15.86 -1.86
CA LYS A 125 6.11 -17.21 -2.06
C LYS A 125 5.28 -18.07 -3.03
N GLY A 126 4.78 -17.50 -4.12
CA GLY A 126 3.97 -18.16 -5.13
C GLY A 126 2.53 -18.48 -4.72
N VAL A 127 2.11 -18.16 -3.48
CA VAL A 127 0.75 -18.36 -2.98
C VAL A 127 0.02 -17.02 -2.98
N THR A 128 -1.19 -16.99 -3.54
CA THR A 128 -2.06 -15.80 -3.55
C THR A 128 -3.20 -15.95 -2.55
N LYS A 129 -3.39 -14.96 -1.69
CA LYS A 129 -4.46 -14.92 -0.70
C LYS A 129 -5.09 -13.53 -0.61
N PRO A 130 -6.39 -13.44 -0.26
CA PRO A 130 -7.02 -12.15 0.02
C PRO A 130 -6.43 -11.52 1.27
N VAL A 131 -6.12 -10.22 1.18
CA VAL A 131 -5.63 -9.40 2.28
C VAL A 131 -6.37 -8.07 2.25
N THR A 132 -6.71 -7.55 3.42
CA THR A 132 -7.38 -6.25 3.56
C THR A 132 -6.44 -5.28 4.26
N LEU A 133 -6.22 -4.11 3.65
CA LEU A 133 -5.47 -3.01 4.24
C LEU A 133 -6.45 -2.01 4.87
N ASN A 134 -6.18 -1.60 6.10
CA ASN A 134 -6.79 -0.43 6.72
C ASN A 134 -5.88 0.76 6.39
N ALA A 135 -6.33 1.64 5.51
CA ALA A 135 -5.56 2.74 4.99
C ALA A 135 -6.14 4.11 5.38
N THR A 136 -5.30 5.12 5.37
CA THR A 136 -5.68 6.52 5.53
C THR A 136 -5.00 7.33 4.43
N LEU A 137 -5.77 8.13 3.71
CA LEU A 137 -5.23 9.16 2.83
C LEU A 137 -4.75 10.33 3.72
N ASN A 138 -3.44 10.47 3.89
CA ASN A 138 -2.84 11.49 4.74
C ASN A 138 -2.95 12.86 4.09
N GLN A 139 -2.61 12.92 2.79
CA GLN A 139 -2.61 14.15 2.02
C GLN A 139 -2.75 13.87 0.52
N ALA A 140 -3.43 14.77 -0.19
CA ALA A 140 -3.40 14.89 -1.63
C ALA A 140 -3.21 16.38 -1.96
N ALA A 141 -2.05 16.75 -2.51
CA ALA A 141 -1.67 18.15 -2.76
C ALA A 141 -0.57 18.24 -3.81
N GLU A 142 -0.24 19.46 -4.24
CA GLU A 142 0.96 19.72 -5.02
C GLU A 142 2.21 19.48 -4.14
N HIS A 143 3.15 18.69 -4.66
CA HIS A 143 4.42 18.44 -3.96
C HIS A 143 5.27 19.72 -3.90
N PRO A 144 5.78 20.12 -2.71
CA PRO A 144 6.38 21.46 -2.53
C PRO A 144 7.62 21.71 -3.40
N PHE A 145 8.35 20.68 -3.77
CA PHE A 145 9.57 20.80 -4.57
C PHE A 145 9.35 20.48 -6.05
N SER A 146 8.75 19.33 -6.38
CA SER A 146 8.56 18.90 -7.77
C SER A 146 7.40 19.60 -8.48
N LYS A 147 6.49 20.25 -7.74
CA LYS A 147 5.27 20.89 -8.24
C LYS A 147 4.29 19.95 -8.94
N LYS A 148 4.49 18.65 -8.83
CA LYS A 148 3.56 17.62 -9.32
C LYS A 148 2.48 17.33 -8.29
N PRO A 149 1.27 16.91 -8.73
CA PRO A 149 0.29 16.31 -7.82
C PRO A 149 0.91 15.12 -7.09
N ALA A 150 0.74 15.07 -5.77
CA ALA A 150 1.28 14.01 -4.93
C ALA A 150 0.26 13.57 -3.90
N VAL A 151 0.39 12.32 -3.45
CA VAL A 151 -0.46 11.71 -2.45
C VAL A 151 0.38 10.94 -1.43
N GLY A 152 -0.09 10.93 -0.18
CA GLY A 152 0.51 10.17 0.91
C GLY A 152 -0.52 9.29 1.59
N PHE A 153 -0.12 8.05 1.91
CA PHE A 153 -0.96 7.09 2.61
C PHE A 153 -0.20 6.40 3.74
N SER A 154 -0.90 6.16 4.85
CA SER A 154 -0.51 5.19 5.86
C SER A 154 -1.47 4.00 5.81
N ALA A 155 -0.97 2.77 5.94
CA ALA A 155 -1.82 1.60 6.01
C ALA A 155 -1.29 0.55 6.98
N THR A 156 -2.20 -0.30 7.47
CA THR A 156 -1.88 -1.47 8.29
C THR A 156 -2.65 -2.69 7.82
N THR A 157 -2.06 -3.86 8.03
CA THR A 157 -2.73 -5.15 7.86
C THR A 157 -2.09 -6.20 8.75
N SER A 158 -2.75 -7.35 8.88
CA SER A 158 -2.12 -8.57 9.40
C SER A 158 -2.60 -9.80 8.61
N PHE A 159 -1.75 -10.82 8.56
CA PHE A 159 -2.05 -12.10 7.96
C PHE A 159 -1.19 -13.20 8.59
N LYS A 160 -1.56 -14.47 8.41
CA LYS A 160 -0.77 -15.59 8.86
C LYS A 160 0.28 -15.98 7.83
N ARG A 161 1.55 -16.03 8.21
CA ARG A 161 2.63 -16.46 7.32
C ARG A 161 2.52 -17.93 6.92
N SER A 162 1.89 -18.77 7.77
CA SER A 162 1.61 -20.16 7.45
C SER A 162 0.67 -20.34 6.25
N ASP A 163 -0.25 -19.39 6.01
CA ASP A 163 -1.14 -19.39 4.84
C ASP A 163 -0.39 -19.27 3.51
N PHE A 164 0.88 -18.81 3.57
CA PHE A 164 1.80 -18.68 2.43
C PHE A 164 2.92 -19.74 2.45
N GLY A 165 2.75 -20.81 3.23
CA GLY A 165 3.70 -21.92 3.32
C GLY A 165 4.97 -21.62 4.15
N MET A 166 4.95 -20.57 5.00
CA MET A 166 6.04 -20.21 5.91
C MET A 166 5.69 -20.59 7.36
N ALA A 167 5.57 -21.90 7.65
CA ALA A 167 5.13 -22.39 8.96
C ALA A 167 6.27 -22.78 9.92
N GLU A 168 7.54 -22.58 9.52
CA GLU A 168 8.69 -22.98 10.33
C GLU A 168 8.66 -22.29 11.70
N TYR A 169 8.89 -23.07 12.76
CA TYR A 169 8.87 -22.65 14.17
C TYR A 169 7.56 -22.06 14.70
N VAL A 170 6.41 -22.25 14.01
CA VAL A 170 5.10 -21.90 14.59
C VAL A 170 4.76 -22.90 15.68
N PRO A 171 4.29 -22.48 16.89
CA PRO A 171 3.95 -21.10 17.29
C PRO A 171 5.08 -20.34 18.01
N ALA A 172 6.25 -20.93 18.22
CA ALA A 172 7.34 -20.32 18.97
C ALA A 172 7.78 -18.98 18.32
N VAL A 173 7.92 -18.97 16.99
CA VAL A 173 7.94 -17.74 16.19
C VAL A 173 6.51 -17.50 15.70
N GLY A 174 5.95 -16.34 16.00
CA GLY A 174 4.54 -16.02 15.74
C GLY A 174 4.10 -16.29 14.31
N ASP A 175 2.90 -16.77 14.14
CA ASP A 175 2.29 -17.01 12.83
C ASP A 175 1.74 -15.72 12.22
N GLU A 176 1.14 -14.87 13.06
CA GLU A 176 0.62 -13.56 12.61
C GLU A 176 1.75 -12.58 12.32
N VAL A 177 1.75 -12.06 11.11
CA VAL A 177 2.62 -10.97 10.65
C VAL A 177 1.82 -9.68 10.65
N MET A 178 2.24 -8.69 11.42
CA MET A 178 1.69 -7.33 11.39
C MET A 178 2.48 -6.50 10.39
N VAL A 179 1.77 -5.81 9.49
CA VAL A 179 2.41 -4.97 8.47
C VAL A 179 1.97 -3.52 8.65
N ARG A 180 2.96 -2.62 8.59
CA ARG A 180 2.77 -1.18 8.52
C ARG A 180 3.39 -0.64 7.25
N ILE A 181 2.65 0.23 6.57
CA ILE A 181 2.99 0.75 5.26
C ILE A 181 2.86 2.27 5.30
N GLU A 182 3.90 2.95 4.82
CA GLU A 182 3.90 4.39 4.57
C GLU A 182 4.23 4.60 3.10
N ILE A 183 3.40 5.34 2.38
CA ILE A 183 3.51 5.54 0.93
C ILE A 183 3.50 7.02 0.61
N GLU A 184 4.46 7.41 -0.22
CA GLU A 184 4.41 8.65 -0.99
C GLU A 184 4.39 8.30 -2.48
N ALA A 185 3.57 9.01 -3.26
CA ALA A 185 3.51 8.83 -4.71
C ALA A 185 3.22 10.16 -5.41
N SER A 186 3.78 10.33 -6.60
CA SER A 186 3.60 11.53 -7.42
C SER A 186 3.03 11.17 -8.79
N ALA A 187 2.22 12.08 -9.35
CA ALA A 187 1.68 11.91 -10.69
C ALA A 187 2.80 11.77 -11.74
N SER A 188 2.55 10.88 -12.69
CA SER A 188 3.48 10.53 -13.77
C SER A 188 3.75 11.70 -14.71
#